data_42f9ca9ecb07c2d37b9fdce5dbe845fd
#
_entry.id   42f9ca9ecb07c2d37b9fdce5dbe845fd
#
_cell.length_a   1.000
_cell.length_b   1.000
_cell.length_c   1.000
_cell.angle_alpha   90.00
_cell.angle_beta   90.00
_cell.angle_gamma   90.00
#
_symmetry.space_group_name_H-M   'P 1'
#
loop_
_entity.id
_entity.type
_entity.pdbx_description
1 polymer ?
#
loop_
_entity_poly.entity_id
_entity_poly.type
_entity_poly.pdbx_seq_one_letter_code
_entity_poly.pdbx_strand_id
1 'polypeptide(L)'
;MKLTRKLAALAMAVLLAVSLTACSPKEWAQNVVVNLVHKLGLVEESDEEDTHTTTKAPAGGSVEFPAEMDTDSARVVTYPVDDTLYVSFNGIANRSTEYFVAGGDSMTVTGYASTEASSENYMYFKIAFWELSDDKTMTSYVPDSTIYFRADEADYQYTITGLTAGKQYKITISYDNGNKYYVTGGLKVEGLGSTELNTYGDEETTNS
;
A
#
# COMPACT_ATOMS: atom_id res chain seq x y z
N MET A 1 -12.61 29.56 39.82
CA MET A 1 -12.40 28.29 40.52
C MET A 1 -12.54 27.01 39.68
N LYS A 2 -13.18 27.00 38.50
CA LYS A 2 -13.30 25.80 37.65
C LYS A 2 -12.05 25.51 36.80
N LEU A 3 -11.30 26.53 36.39
CA LEU A 3 -10.12 26.42 35.53
C LEU A 3 -8.91 25.81 36.25
N THR A 4 -8.69 26.19 37.52
CA THR A 4 -7.58 25.67 38.35
C THR A 4 -7.71 24.17 38.68
N ARG A 5 -8.95 23.67 38.79
CA ARG A 5 -9.21 22.22 39.01
C ARG A 5 -8.91 21.37 37.75
N LYS A 6 -9.17 21.92 36.56
CA LYS A 6 -8.87 21.24 35.30
C LYS A 6 -7.36 21.17 35.04
N LEU A 7 -6.61 22.24 35.35
CA LEU A 7 -5.14 22.24 35.23
C LEU A 7 -4.46 21.27 36.21
N ALA A 8 -4.96 21.15 37.43
CA ALA A 8 -4.41 20.22 38.41
C ALA A 8 -4.65 18.75 38.01
N ALA A 9 -5.81 18.44 37.41
CA ALA A 9 -6.11 17.10 36.89
C ALA A 9 -5.21 16.74 35.70
N LEU A 10 -4.92 17.70 34.82
CA LEU A 10 -4.01 17.50 33.68
C LEU A 10 -2.56 17.23 34.12
N ALA A 11 -2.08 17.99 35.12
CA ALA A 11 -0.73 17.81 35.68
C ALA A 11 -0.55 16.42 36.34
N MET A 12 -1.59 15.93 37.03
CA MET A 12 -1.57 14.61 37.63
C MET A 12 -1.62 13.46 36.61
N ALA A 13 -2.35 13.62 35.54
CA ALA A 13 -2.41 12.64 34.43
C ALA A 13 -1.06 12.51 33.69
N VAL A 14 -0.37 13.63 33.48
CA VAL A 14 0.98 13.65 32.86
C VAL A 14 2.02 13.03 33.78
N LEU A 15 1.97 13.28 35.09
CA LEU A 15 2.89 12.68 36.07
C LEU A 15 2.71 11.15 36.20
N LEU A 16 1.46 10.64 36.11
CA LEU A 16 1.19 9.20 36.11
C LEU A 16 1.67 8.52 34.82
N ALA A 17 1.58 9.17 33.67
CA ALA A 17 2.08 8.63 32.40
C ALA A 17 3.61 8.49 32.38
N VAL A 18 4.36 9.41 33.01
CA VAL A 18 5.82 9.37 33.07
C VAL A 18 6.35 8.29 34.02
N SER A 19 5.58 7.90 35.05
CA SER A 19 6.01 6.88 36.01
C SER A 19 5.79 5.42 35.56
N LEU A 20 5.03 5.21 34.47
CA LEU A 20 4.75 3.88 33.90
C LEU A 20 5.67 3.45 32.75
N THR A 21 6.65 4.30 32.35
CA THR A 21 7.50 4.06 31.18
C THR A 21 8.69 3.14 31.43
N ALA A 22 8.77 2.47 32.57
CA ALA A 22 9.93 1.62 32.87
C ALA A 22 9.89 0.21 32.24
N CYS A 23 8.75 -0.30 31.77
CA CYS A 23 8.67 -1.64 31.20
C CYS A 23 7.41 -1.88 30.32
N SER A 24 7.18 -1.16 29.23
CA SER A 24 6.08 -1.51 28.30
C SER A 24 6.27 -1.00 26.87
N PRO A 25 5.83 -1.75 25.84
CA PRO A 25 5.94 -1.35 24.45
C PRO A 25 5.21 -0.02 24.18
N LYS A 26 5.83 0.85 23.40
CA LYS A 26 5.35 2.20 23.09
C LYS A 26 3.89 2.27 22.58
N GLU A 27 3.45 1.28 21.87
CA GLU A 27 2.11 1.25 21.25
C GLU A 27 0.96 1.13 22.26
N TRP A 28 1.14 0.36 23.34
CA TRP A 28 0.09 0.22 24.34
C TRP A 28 -0.15 1.52 25.12
N ALA A 29 0.92 2.24 25.46
CA ALA A 29 0.83 3.50 26.19
C ALA A 29 0.15 4.61 25.37
N GLN A 30 0.40 4.68 24.06
CA GLN A 30 -0.24 5.65 23.16
C GLN A 30 -1.74 5.39 23.03
N ASN A 31 -2.18 4.15 22.85
CA ASN A 31 -3.59 3.81 22.72
C ASN A 31 -4.40 4.06 24.00
N VAL A 32 -3.79 3.86 25.18
CA VAL A 32 -4.47 4.13 26.47
C VAL A 32 -4.62 5.63 26.71
N VAL A 33 -3.61 6.44 26.36
CA VAL A 33 -3.68 7.89 26.52
C VAL A 33 -4.71 8.50 25.56
N VAL A 34 -4.72 8.08 24.28
CA VAL A 34 -5.70 8.54 23.29
C VAL A 34 -7.12 8.21 23.72
N ASN A 35 -7.40 6.98 24.14
CA ASN A 35 -8.73 6.57 24.59
C ASN A 35 -9.17 7.30 25.87
N LEU A 36 -8.24 7.63 26.78
CA LEU A 36 -8.57 8.37 27.99
C LEU A 36 -8.91 9.83 27.72
N VAL A 37 -8.19 10.47 26.79
CA VAL A 37 -8.38 11.84 26.37
C VAL A 37 -9.73 12.01 25.65
N HIS A 38 -10.10 11.06 24.77
CA HIS A 38 -11.42 11.01 24.13
C HIS A 38 -12.56 10.82 25.16
N LYS A 39 -12.37 9.92 26.13
CA LYS A 39 -13.41 9.62 27.14
C LYS A 39 -13.62 10.77 28.14
N LEU A 40 -12.64 11.64 28.30
CA LEU A 40 -12.74 12.81 29.17
C LEU A 40 -13.28 14.07 28.47
N GLY A 41 -13.57 13.99 27.15
CA GLY A 41 -14.08 15.12 26.37
C GLY A 41 -13.13 16.34 26.38
N LEU A 42 -11.83 16.11 26.47
CA LEU A 42 -10.80 17.15 26.51
C LEU A 42 -10.27 17.51 25.12
N VAL A 43 -10.65 16.74 24.11
CA VAL A 43 -10.48 17.07 22.71
C VAL A 43 -11.87 17.40 22.21
N GLU A 44 -12.11 18.65 21.83
CA GLU A 44 -13.18 18.96 20.89
C GLU A 44 -12.85 18.15 19.64
N GLU A 45 -13.80 17.36 19.15
CA GLU A 45 -13.72 16.82 17.80
C GLU A 45 -13.51 18.01 16.88
N SER A 46 -12.25 18.33 16.58
CA SER A 46 -11.99 18.95 15.32
C SER A 46 -12.39 17.88 14.31
N ASP A 47 -13.44 18.13 13.57
CA ASP A 47 -13.71 17.52 12.28
C ASP A 47 -12.53 17.88 11.33
N GLU A 48 -11.31 17.47 11.66
CA GLU A 48 -10.31 17.16 10.70
C GLU A 48 -10.84 15.88 10.04
N GLU A 49 -11.72 16.06 9.06
CA GLU A 49 -11.85 15.13 7.96
C GLU A 49 -10.42 14.74 7.63
N ASP A 50 -10.06 13.51 7.95
CA ASP A 50 -8.85 12.85 7.49
C ASP A 50 -9.00 12.77 5.96
N THR A 51 -8.73 13.90 5.29
CA THR A 51 -8.76 14.04 3.84
C THR A 51 -7.53 13.35 3.24
N HIS A 52 -7.25 12.12 3.67
CA HIS A 52 -6.57 11.17 2.82
C HIS A 52 -7.54 10.84 1.69
N THR A 53 -7.53 11.72 0.69
CA THR A 53 -8.32 11.56 -0.52
C THR A 53 -7.89 10.24 -1.13
N THR A 54 -8.70 9.20 -0.94
CA THR A 54 -8.47 7.88 -1.52
C THR A 54 -8.50 8.03 -3.04
N THR A 55 -7.34 8.05 -3.68
CA THR A 55 -7.26 8.20 -5.13
C THR A 55 -7.73 6.91 -5.79
N LYS A 56 -8.79 7.01 -6.59
CA LYS A 56 -9.34 5.89 -7.37
C LYS A 56 -8.98 6.05 -8.83
N ALA A 57 -8.53 4.97 -9.45
CA ALA A 57 -8.27 4.94 -10.87
C ALA A 57 -9.60 5.10 -11.65
N PRO A 58 -9.67 5.99 -12.66
CA PRO A 58 -10.80 6.06 -13.57
C PRO A 58 -10.84 4.84 -14.50
N ALA A 59 -12.02 4.49 -15.00
CA ALA A 59 -12.17 3.46 -16.02
C ALA A 59 -11.40 3.85 -17.29
N GLY A 60 -10.64 2.91 -17.85
CA GLY A 60 -9.85 3.11 -19.05
C GLY A 60 -8.68 2.16 -19.19
N GLY A 61 -8.06 2.19 -20.36
CA GLY A 61 -6.98 1.29 -20.72
C GLY A 61 -7.47 -0.10 -21.12
N SER A 62 -6.53 -1.02 -21.28
CA SER A 62 -6.77 -2.45 -21.52
C SER A 62 -5.54 -3.23 -21.08
N VAL A 63 -5.76 -4.38 -20.43
CA VAL A 63 -4.71 -5.33 -20.07
C VAL A 63 -4.86 -6.58 -20.90
N GLU A 64 -3.95 -6.74 -21.86
CA GLU A 64 -3.83 -7.96 -22.67
C GLU A 64 -2.44 -8.56 -22.43
N PHE A 65 -2.39 -9.74 -21.83
CA PHE A 65 -1.12 -10.41 -21.55
C PHE A 65 -0.45 -10.94 -22.82
N PRO A 66 0.89 -10.85 -22.93
CA PRO A 66 1.64 -11.52 -23.98
C PRO A 66 1.36 -13.02 -23.99
N ALA A 67 1.26 -13.62 -25.19
CA ALA A 67 0.95 -15.04 -25.34
C ALA A 67 1.99 -15.96 -24.69
N GLU A 68 3.22 -15.49 -24.54
CA GLU A 68 4.34 -16.20 -23.94
C GLU A 68 4.34 -16.14 -22.40
N MET A 69 3.51 -15.28 -21.81
CA MET A 69 3.42 -15.13 -20.36
C MET A 69 2.58 -16.26 -19.75
N ASP A 70 3.21 -17.10 -18.92
CA ASP A 70 2.52 -18.10 -18.12
C ASP A 70 1.92 -17.47 -16.85
N THR A 71 0.66 -17.04 -16.95
CA THR A 71 -0.04 -16.33 -15.88
C THR A 71 -0.34 -17.19 -14.65
N ASP A 72 -0.23 -18.50 -14.75
CA ASP A 72 -0.57 -19.46 -13.71
C ASP A 72 0.66 -20.07 -13.01
N SER A 73 1.87 -19.70 -13.43
CA SER A 73 3.13 -20.26 -12.91
C SER A 73 3.38 -19.91 -11.43
N ALA A 74 2.82 -18.79 -10.95
CA ALA A 74 2.93 -18.37 -9.56
C ALA A 74 1.72 -17.51 -9.14
N ARG A 75 1.64 -17.18 -7.83
CA ARG A 75 0.59 -16.26 -7.33
C ARG A 75 0.74 -14.84 -7.82
N VAL A 76 1.94 -14.40 -8.11
CA VAL A 76 2.25 -13.18 -8.84
C VAL A 76 3.30 -13.53 -9.87
N VAL A 77 3.02 -13.22 -11.12
CA VAL A 77 3.96 -13.38 -12.24
C VAL A 77 4.26 -12.00 -12.78
N THR A 78 5.54 -11.68 -12.91
CA THR A 78 6.04 -10.41 -13.43
C THR A 78 6.74 -10.69 -14.76
N TYR A 79 6.31 -10.05 -15.83
CA TYR A 79 6.81 -10.32 -17.19
C TYR A 79 7.07 -9.01 -17.95
N PRO A 80 8.34 -8.60 -18.13
CA PRO A 80 8.71 -7.38 -18.83
C PRO A 80 8.83 -7.62 -20.34
N VAL A 81 8.27 -6.72 -21.14
CA VAL A 81 8.40 -6.68 -22.59
C VAL A 81 8.59 -5.25 -23.02
N ASP A 82 9.69 -4.95 -23.68
CA ASP A 82 10.04 -3.59 -24.14
C ASP A 82 9.99 -2.56 -22.98
N ASP A 83 9.12 -1.58 -23.05
CA ASP A 83 8.91 -0.54 -22.04
C ASP A 83 7.74 -0.85 -21.10
N THR A 84 7.22 -2.07 -21.11
CA THR A 84 6.00 -2.46 -20.41
C THR A 84 6.26 -3.65 -19.48
N LEU A 85 5.74 -3.55 -18.24
CA LEU A 85 5.69 -4.64 -17.27
C LEU A 85 4.28 -5.20 -17.20
N TYR A 86 4.13 -6.48 -17.47
CA TYR A 86 2.89 -7.21 -17.22
C TYR A 86 2.98 -7.95 -15.90
N VAL A 87 1.91 -7.87 -15.12
CA VAL A 87 1.81 -8.53 -13.82
C VAL A 87 0.49 -9.29 -13.76
N SER A 88 0.52 -10.61 -13.65
CA SER A 88 -0.68 -11.37 -13.26
C SER A 88 -0.64 -11.68 -11.77
N PHE A 89 -1.80 -11.72 -11.14
CA PHE A 89 -1.93 -12.12 -9.74
C PHE A 89 -3.16 -12.98 -9.54
N ASN A 90 -3.00 -14.06 -8.75
CA ASN A 90 -4.03 -15.07 -8.57
C ASN A 90 -4.27 -15.37 -7.09
N GLY A 91 -5.47 -15.07 -6.61
CA GLY A 91 -5.93 -15.37 -5.26
C GLY A 91 -5.05 -14.75 -4.17
N ILE A 92 -4.75 -13.46 -4.29
CA ILE A 92 -3.86 -12.77 -3.34
C ILE A 92 -4.63 -11.81 -2.42
N ALA A 93 -4.06 -11.57 -1.23
CA ALA A 93 -4.45 -10.52 -0.32
C ALA A 93 -3.41 -9.39 -0.24
N ASN A 94 -2.13 -9.76 -0.18
CA ASN A 94 -1.02 -8.83 -0.16
C ASN A 94 0.22 -9.53 -0.74
N ARG A 95 0.72 -9.02 -1.85
CA ARG A 95 1.93 -9.50 -2.53
C ARG A 95 2.62 -8.35 -3.23
N SER A 96 3.91 -8.52 -3.49
CA SER A 96 4.70 -7.56 -4.28
C SER A 96 5.20 -8.21 -5.56
N THR A 97 5.44 -7.37 -6.57
CA THR A 97 6.19 -7.72 -7.77
C THR A 97 7.69 -7.85 -7.44
N GLU A 98 8.46 -8.36 -8.39
CA GLU A 98 9.90 -8.14 -8.43
C GLU A 98 10.19 -6.64 -8.63
N TYR A 99 11.45 -6.25 -8.37
CA TYR A 99 11.88 -4.88 -8.65
C TYR A 99 12.14 -4.70 -10.15
N PHE A 100 11.68 -3.58 -10.68
CA PHE A 100 11.86 -3.13 -12.05
C PHE A 100 12.45 -1.72 -12.07
N VAL A 101 12.98 -1.28 -13.20
CA VAL A 101 13.59 0.03 -13.38
C VAL A 101 12.60 0.98 -14.03
N ALA A 102 12.37 2.17 -13.46
CA ALA A 102 11.57 3.22 -14.09
C ALA A 102 12.33 3.89 -15.23
N GLY A 103 11.67 4.12 -16.37
CA GLY A 103 12.23 4.80 -17.52
C GLY A 103 12.14 6.33 -17.45
N GLY A 104 11.25 6.86 -16.61
CA GLY A 104 10.95 8.28 -16.47
C GLY A 104 10.55 8.67 -15.06
N ASP A 105 9.98 9.86 -14.94
CA ASP A 105 9.42 10.41 -13.70
C ASP A 105 7.97 9.98 -13.45
N SER A 106 7.41 9.23 -14.38
CA SER A 106 6.04 8.74 -14.31
C SER A 106 5.89 7.38 -15.00
N MET A 107 4.89 6.61 -14.56
CA MET A 107 4.49 5.35 -15.18
C MET A 107 2.97 5.25 -15.23
N THR A 108 2.43 4.71 -16.32
CA THR A 108 0.99 4.50 -16.45
C THR A 108 0.65 3.06 -16.09
N VAL A 109 -0.24 2.91 -15.11
CA VAL A 109 -0.73 1.59 -14.65
C VAL A 109 -2.16 1.41 -15.12
N THR A 110 -2.40 0.38 -15.91
CA THR A 110 -3.73 -0.14 -16.20
C THR A 110 -3.92 -1.43 -15.40
N GLY A 111 -5.06 -1.59 -14.74
CA GLY A 111 -5.32 -2.77 -13.93
C GLY A 111 -6.77 -3.19 -13.96
N TYR A 112 -7.00 -4.50 -13.87
CA TYR A 112 -8.29 -5.12 -13.66
C TYR A 112 -8.19 -6.20 -12.60
N ALA A 113 -9.30 -6.49 -11.94
CA ALA A 113 -9.37 -7.65 -11.07
C ALA A 113 -10.82 -8.12 -10.88
N SER A 114 -10.96 -9.34 -10.37
CA SER A 114 -12.20 -9.88 -9.84
C SER A 114 -12.03 -10.31 -8.38
N THR A 115 -13.15 -10.37 -7.66
CA THR A 115 -13.24 -10.89 -6.30
C THR A 115 -14.59 -11.57 -6.10
N GLU A 116 -14.66 -12.54 -5.18
CA GLU A 116 -15.92 -13.17 -4.77
C GLU A 116 -16.78 -12.27 -3.85
N ALA A 117 -16.25 -11.12 -3.42
CA ALA A 117 -16.98 -10.18 -2.59
C ALA A 117 -18.13 -9.53 -3.38
N SER A 118 -19.31 -9.42 -2.75
CA SER A 118 -20.49 -8.79 -3.34
C SER A 118 -20.82 -7.41 -2.76
N SER A 119 -20.16 -7.01 -1.68
CA SER A 119 -20.37 -5.71 -1.03
C SER A 119 -19.50 -4.65 -1.66
N GLU A 120 -20.06 -3.48 -1.96
CA GLU A 120 -19.34 -2.34 -2.54
C GLU A 120 -18.08 -1.95 -1.75
N ASN A 121 -18.13 -2.05 -0.42
CA ASN A 121 -16.98 -1.74 0.44
C ASN A 121 -15.79 -2.68 0.22
N TYR A 122 -16.01 -3.80 -0.45
CA TYR A 122 -15.01 -4.85 -0.70
C TYR A 122 -14.64 -4.99 -2.18
N MET A 123 -15.11 -4.05 -3.01
CA MET A 123 -14.87 -4.09 -4.45
C MET A 123 -13.60 -3.35 -4.88
N TYR A 124 -12.68 -3.07 -3.96
CA TYR A 124 -11.45 -2.34 -4.30
C TYR A 124 -10.21 -3.06 -3.80
N PHE A 125 -9.23 -3.18 -4.68
CA PHE A 125 -7.85 -3.46 -4.31
C PHE A 125 -7.00 -2.21 -4.54
N LYS A 126 -5.82 -2.16 -3.95
CA LYS A 126 -4.91 -1.03 -4.11
C LYS A 126 -3.52 -1.50 -4.51
N ILE A 127 -2.82 -0.61 -5.19
CA ILE A 127 -1.40 -0.75 -5.44
C ILE A 127 -0.64 0.38 -4.74
N ALA A 128 0.64 0.17 -4.46
CA ALA A 128 1.56 1.19 -3.98
C ALA A 128 2.96 0.93 -4.53
N PHE A 129 3.68 1.99 -4.89
CA PHE A 129 5.07 1.90 -5.35
C PHE A 129 6.02 2.05 -4.17
N TRP A 130 7.09 1.26 -4.20
CA TRP A 130 8.17 1.27 -3.23
C TRP A 130 9.50 1.36 -3.93
N GLU A 131 10.30 2.38 -3.63
CA GLU A 131 11.64 2.58 -4.18
C GLU A 131 12.67 1.78 -3.40
N LEU A 132 13.57 1.10 -4.11
CA LEU A 132 14.75 0.47 -3.54
C LEU A 132 15.88 1.50 -3.41
N SER A 133 16.51 1.59 -2.23
CA SER A 133 17.68 2.45 -2.01
C SER A 133 18.87 2.03 -2.89
N ASP A 134 19.77 2.97 -3.17
CA ASP A 134 20.95 2.71 -4.03
C ASP A 134 21.88 1.63 -3.48
N ASP A 135 21.96 1.50 -2.18
CA ASP A 135 22.72 0.47 -1.49
C ASP A 135 21.96 -0.87 -1.37
N LYS A 136 20.71 -0.91 -1.87
CA LYS A 136 19.82 -2.09 -1.90
C LYS A 136 19.49 -2.67 -0.52
N THR A 137 19.59 -1.86 0.53
CA THR A 137 19.36 -2.30 1.91
C THR A 137 17.97 -1.95 2.43
N MET A 138 17.30 -0.95 1.83
CA MET A 138 16.02 -0.43 2.31
C MET A 138 15.06 -0.20 1.17
N THR A 139 13.76 -0.27 1.49
CA THR A 139 12.68 0.18 0.61
C THR A 139 11.91 1.32 1.24
N SER A 140 11.59 2.33 0.44
CA SER A 140 10.83 3.49 0.87
C SER A 140 9.54 3.62 0.07
N TYR A 141 8.44 3.92 0.74
CA TYR A 141 7.18 4.21 0.10
C TYR A 141 7.30 5.47 -0.78
N VAL A 142 6.81 5.40 -2.00
CA VAL A 142 6.71 6.57 -2.90
C VAL A 142 5.45 7.35 -2.51
N PRO A 143 5.57 8.61 -2.05
CA PRO A 143 4.42 9.42 -1.67
C PRO A 143 3.36 9.48 -2.78
N ASP A 144 2.09 9.47 -2.40
CA ASP A 144 0.92 9.57 -3.28
C ASP A 144 0.79 8.47 -4.36
N SER A 145 1.59 7.39 -4.25
CA SER A 145 1.53 6.25 -5.18
C SER A 145 0.49 5.18 -4.83
N THR A 146 -0.27 5.36 -3.75
CA THR A 146 -1.35 4.43 -3.40
C THR A 146 -2.60 4.75 -4.20
N ILE A 147 -2.97 3.84 -5.10
CA ILE A 147 -4.12 3.98 -6.01
C ILE A 147 -5.05 2.79 -5.84
N TYR A 148 -6.35 3.07 -5.77
CA TYR A 148 -7.39 2.07 -5.66
C TYR A 148 -8.00 1.76 -7.03
N PHE A 149 -8.06 0.48 -7.35
CA PHE A 149 -8.69 -0.07 -8.54
C PHE A 149 -9.91 -0.88 -8.15
N ARG A 150 -10.99 -0.78 -8.94
CA ARG A 150 -12.17 -1.58 -8.68
C ARG A 150 -11.98 -3.02 -9.18
N ALA A 151 -12.46 -3.99 -8.43
CA ALA A 151 -12.34 -5.41 -8.72
C ALA A 151 -13.67 -5.97 -9.28
N ASP A 152 -14.12 -5.44 -10.41
CA ASP A 152 -15.38 -5.77 -11.13
C ASP A 152 -15.14 -6.23 -12.58
N GLU A 153 -13.92 -6.71 -12.87
CA GLU A 153 -13.46 -7.20 -14.17
C GLU A 153 -13.28 -6.11 -15.24
N ALA A 154 -13.60 -4.85 -14.95
CA ALA A 154 -13.34 -3.75 -15.86
C ALA A 154 -11.91 -3.22 -15.72
N ASP A 155 -11.38 -2.62 -16.79
CA ASP A 155 -10.07 -1.98 -16.80
C ASP A 155 -10.13 -0.56 -16.27
N TYR A 156 -9.16 -0.22 -15.44
CA TYR A 156 -8.96 1.09 -14.84
C TYR A 156 -7.52 1.54 -15.03
N GLN A 157 -7.31 2.82 -15.29
CA GLN A 157 -5.98 3.33 -15.59
C GLN A 157 -5.64 4.54 -14.74
N TYR A 158 -4.38 4.62 -14.28
CA TYR A 158 -3.85 5.78 -13.56
C TYR A 158 -2.38 6.01 -13.87
N THR A 159 -1.94 7.28 -13.90
CA THR A 159 -0.53 7.62 -14.06
C THR A 159 0.06 7.97 -12.71
N ILE A 160 1.04 7.18 -12.27
CA ILE A 160 1.86 7.44 -11.09
C ILE A 160 2.95 8.42 -11.48
N THR A 161 3.18 9.44 -10.67
CA THR A 161 4.22 10.46 -10.85
C THR A 161 5.17 10.50 -9.66
N GLY A 162 6.23 11.29 -9.73
CA GLY A 162 7.21 11.43 -8.64
C GLY A 162 8.24 10.30 -8.59
N LEU A 163 8.36 9.54 -9.67
CA LEU A 163 9.40 8.53 -9.84
C LEU A 163 10.71 9.20 -10.30
N THR A 164 11.79 8.45 -10.29
CA THR A 164 13.10 8.87 -10.80
C THR A 164 13.59 7.85 -11.83
N ALA A 165 13.89 8.32 -13.03
CA ALA A 165 14.42 7.47 -14.09
C ALA A 165 15.69 6.72 -13.64
N GLY A 166 15.77 5.44 -13.95
CA GLY A 166 16.89 4.57 -13.60
C GLY A 166 16.85 4.01 -12.17
N LYS A 167 15.94 4.46 -11.30
CA LYS A 167 15.72 3.88 -9.98
C LYS A 167 14.88 2.61 -10.07
N GLN A 168 15.04 1.76 -9.06
CA GLN A 168 14.32 0.49 -8.95
C GLN A 168 13.12 0.61 -8.05
N TYR A 169 12.00 0.07 -8.52
CA TYR A 169 10.72 0.09 -7.81
C TYR A 169 10.09 -1.30 -7.79
N LYS A 170 9.28 -1.56 -6.78
CA LYS A 170 8.32 -2.68 -6.77
C LYS A 170 6.91 -2.17 -6.54
N ILE A 171 5.93 -2.90 -7.02
CA ILE A 171 4.52 -2.64 -6.74
C ILE A 171 4.06 -3.63 -5.67
N THR A 172 3.50 -3.11 -4.57
CA THR A 172 2.72 -3.92 -3.64
C THR A 172 1.27 -3.86 -4.04
N ILE A 173 0.66 -5.02 -4.22
CA ILE A 173 -0.76 -5.21 -4.54
C ILE A 173 -1.43 -5.68 -3.25
N SER A 174 -2.40 -4.92 -2.74
CA SER A 174 -3.05 -5.19 -1.47
C SER A 174 -4.56 -5.18 -1.59
N TYR A 175 -5.20 -6.11 -0.88
CA TYR A 175 -6.65 -6.20 -0.76
C TYR A 175 -7.02 -6.25 0.72
N ASP A 176 -7.69 -5.21 1.21
CA ASP A 176 -7.91 -4.99 2.65
C ASP A 176 -8.86 -6.02 3.31
N ASN A 177 -9.49 -6.87 2.51
CA ASN A 177 -10.37 -7.96 2.97
C ASN A 177 -9.77 -9.37 2.85
N GLY A 178 -8.47 -9.49 2.73
CA GLY A 178 -7.78 -10.75 2.51
C GLY A 178 -7.95 -11.83 3.58
N ASN A 179 -8.62 -11.52 4.68
CA ASN A 179 -9.01 -12.53 5.68
C ASN A 179 -10.22 -13.36 5.26
N LYS A 180 -10.99 -12.91 4.29
CA LYS A 180 -12.23 -13.54 3.84
C LYS A 180 -12.28 -13.76 2.32
N TYR A 181 -11.81 -12.80 1.56
CA TYR A 181 -11.81 -12.80 0.11
C TYR A 181 -10.42 -12.49 -0.43
N TYR A 182 -10.21 -12.84 -1.68
CA TYR A 182 -8.96 -12.59 -2.40
C TYR A 182 -9.27 -11.90 -3.72
N VAL A 183 -8.23 -11.35 -4.36
CA VAL A 183 -8.35 -10.77 -5.70
C VAL A 183 -7.52 -11.57 -6.69
N THR A 184 -8.05 -11.69 -7.90
CA THR A 184 -7.39 -12.27 -9.07
C THR A 184 -7.49 -11.28 -10.21
N GLY A 185 -6.40 -11.02 -10.93
CA GLY A 185 -6.42 -10.03 -12.01
C GLY A 185 -5.04 -9.77 -12.60
N GLY A 186 -4.87 -8.58 -13.16
CA GLY A 186 -3.63 -8.18 -13.78
C GLY A 186 -3.37 -6.69 -13.82
N LEU A 187 -2.10 -6.35 -14.04
CA LEU A 187 -1.65 -5.00 -14.31
C LEU A 187 -0.83 -4.98 -15.61
N LYS A 188 -0.94 -3.87 -16.32
CA LYS A 188 -0.03 -3.43 -17.38
C LYS A 188 0.60 -2.12 -16.92
N VAL A 189 1.92 -2.05 -16.83
CA VAL A 189 2.66 -0.89 -16.32
C VAL A 189 3.60 -0.41 -17.41
N GLU A 190 3.30 0.73 -18.01
CA GLU A 190 4.04 1.33 -19.12
C GLU A 190 5.03 2.36 -18.60
N GLY A 191 6.23 2.41 -19.19
CA GLY A 191 7.29 3.34 -18.83
C GLY A 191 8.49 2.68 -18.14
N LEU A 192 8.77 1.39 -18.42
CA LEU A 192 10.01 0.73 -17.97
C LEU A 192 11.23 1.39 -18.60
N GLY A 193 12.33 1.45 -17.85
CA GLY A 193 13.66 1.82 -18.32
C GLY A 193 14.54 0.62 -18.71
N SER A 194 14.17 -0.58 -18.27
CA SER A 194 14.88 -1.82 -18.57
C SER A 194 13.94 -3.01 -18.35
N THR A 195 14.17 -4.10 -19.09
CA THR A 195 13.49 -5.38 -18.90
C THR A 195 14.15 -6.26 -17.83
N GLU A 196 15.20 -5.77 -17.16
CA GLU A 196 15.84 -6.50 -16.06
C GLU A 196 14.98 -6.41 -14.79
N LEU A 197 14.66 -7.56 -14.22
CA LEU A 197 13.98 -7.70 -12.94
C LEU A 197 14.95 -8.16 -11.86
N ASN A 198 14.71 -7.74 -10.62
CA ASN A 198 15.55 -8.13 -9.49
C ASN A 198 14.69 -8.51 -8.28
N THR A 199 15.13 -9.55 -7.57
CA THR A 199 14.55 -10.05 -6.32
C THR A 199 15.48 -9.72 -5.15
N TYR A 200 15.57 -8.47 -4.73
CA TYR A 200 16.36 -8.12 -3.55
C TYR A 200 15.53 -8.31 -2.28
N GLY A 201 16.06 -9.07 -1.32
CA GLY A 201 15.51 -9.18 0.03
C GLY A 201 14.51 -10.30 0.27
N ASP A 202 14.17 -11.10 -0.74
CA ASP A 202 13.35 -12.30 -0.58
C ASP A 202 14.22 -13.57 -0.46
N GLU A 203 15.37 -13.50 0.22
CA GLU A 203 16.02 -14.74 0.69
C GLU A 203 15.07 -15.38 1.71
N GLU A 204 14.27 -16.32 1.21
CA GLU A 204 13.55 -17.28 2.04
C GLU A 204 14.54 -17.85 3.06
N THR A 205 14.27 -17.61 4.33
CA THR A 205 14.81 -18.46 5.38
C THR A 205 14.24 -19.85 5.18
N THR A 206 14.87 -20.63 4.31
CA THR A 206 14.74 -22.10 4.28
C THR A 206 15.33 -22.61 5.58
N ASN A 207 14.53 -22.66 6.62
CA ASN A 207 14.81 -23.44 7.81
C ASN A 207 14.68 -24.92 7.43
N SER A 208 15.85 -25.55 7.36
CA SER A 208 16.03 -26.99 7.31
C SER A 208 15.52 -27.67 8.57
#